data_eaa39d17d250b83d0ab78306e6f3e411
#
_entry.id   eaa39d17d250b83d0ab78306e6f3e411
#
_cell.length_a   1.000
_cell.length_b   1.000
_cell.length_c   1.000
_cell.angle_alpha   90.00
_cell.angle_beta   90.00
_cell.angle_gamma   90.00
#
_symmetry.space_group_name_H-M   'P 1'
#
loop_
_entity.id
_entity.type
_entity.pdbx_description
1 polymer ?
#
loop_
_entity_poly.entity_id
_entity_poly.type
_entity_poly.pdbx_seq_one_letter_code
_entity_poly.pdbx_strand_id
1 'polypeptide(L)'
;MEITARFVREHLPLIRREYNKYDRGRLLVIAGSYGMAGACVLASRAALRTGCGYLNVAVPKEIYGILALSVPEAVCTVYERPEDLDDAIDKADAVLLGPGLGTLREHICPHVFRKGQKPLLIDADGLNSLANAPRLSGTATWS
;
A
#
# COMPACT_ATOMS: atom_id res chain seq x y z
N MET A 1 -17.90 -14.12 -7.45
CA MET A 1 -16.83 -15.12 -7.71
C MET A 1 -16.42 -15.72 -6.38
N GLU A 2 -16.36 -17.04 -6.27
CA GLU A 2 -15.91 -17.69 -5.03
C GLU A 2 -14.38 -17.88 -5.09
N ILE A 3 -13.69 -17.42 -4.06
CA ILE A 3 -12.23 -17.59 -3.94
C ILE A 3 -11.97 -18.97 -3.31
N THR A 4 -11.70 -19.97 -4.13
CA THR A 4 -11.40 -21.34 -3.70
C THR A 4 -9.90 -21.54 -3.47
N ALA A 5 -9.51 -22.58 -2.72
CA ALA A 5 -8.10 -22.95 -2.55
C ALA A 5 -7.39 -23.28 -3.90
N ARG A 6 -8.16 -23.75 -4.89
CA ARG A 6 -7.66 -23.97 -6.25
C ARG A 6 -7.35 -22.66 -6.94
N PHE A 7 -8.29 -21.70 -6.90
CA PHE A 7 -8.10 -20.36 -7.46
C PHE A 7 -6.86 -19.70 -6.88
N VAL A 8 -6.69 -19.73 -5.55
CA VAL A 8 -5.52 -19.16 -4.88
C VAL A 8 -4.23 -19.79 -5.37
N ARG A 9 -4.16 -21.13 -5.45
CA ARG A 9 -2.95 -21.83 -5.93
C ARG A 9 -2.58 -21.50 -7.39
N GLU A 10 -3.57 -21.31 -8.26
CA GLU A 10 -3.37 -20.99 -9.66
C GLU A 10 -2.91 -19.53 -9.88
N HIS A 11 -3.19 -18.63 -8.92
CA HIS A 11 -2.86 -17.20 -9.01
C HIS A 11 -1.69 -16.78 -8.11
N LEU A 12 -1.20 -17.67 -7.24
CA LEU A 12 0.00 -17.37 -6.48
C LEU A 12 1.24 -17.43 -7.38
N PRO A 13 2.10 -16.42 -7.32
CA PRO A 13 3.35 -16.45 -8.08
C PRO A 13 4.22 -17.61 -7.59
N LEU A 14 4.79 -18.35 -8.54
CA LEU A 14 5.78 -19.40 -8.22
C LEU A 14 7.06 -18.74 -7.71
N ILE A 15 7.31 -18.89 -6.42
CA ILE A 15 8.55 -18.40 -5.79
C ILE A 15 9.66 -19.40 -6.11
N ARG A 16 10.63 -18.99 -6.95
CA ARG A 16 11.83 -19.79 -7.22
C ARG A 16 12.90 -19.49 -6.16
N ARG A 17 13.71 -20.48 -5.81
CA ARG A 17 14.80 -20.34 -4.82
C ARG A 17 15.83 -19.29 -5.20
N GLU A 18 15.98 -19.03 -6.49
CA GLU A 18 16.95 -18.10 -7.06
C GLU A 18 16.50 -16.62 -7.01
N TYR A 19 15.24 -16.39 -6.65
CA TYR A 19 14.71 -15.02 -6.59
C TYR A 19 15.31 -14.25 -5.42
N ASN A 20 15.90 -13.08 -5.74
CA ASN A 20 16.28 -12.10 -4.74
C ASN A 20 15.02 -11.35 -4.22
N LYS A 21 15.22 -10.52 -3.21
CA LYS A 21 14.09 -9.78 -2.60
C LYS A 21 13.37 -8.83 -3.58
N TYR A 22 14.03 -8.36 -4.62
CA TYR A 22 13.45 -7.46 -5.62
C TYR A 22 12.67 -8.21 -6.70
N ASP A 23 13.07 -9.45 -7.00
CA ASP A 23 12.36 -10.29 -7.98
C ASP A 23 10.97 -10.72 -7.49
N ARG A 24 10.73 -10.64 -6.18
CA ARG A 24 9.44 -10.94 -5.54
C ARG A 24 8.48 -9.75 -5.48
N GLY A 25 8.84 -8.63 -6.10
CA GLY A 25 8.06 -7.41 -6.14
C GLY A 25 8.23 -6.50 -4.92
N ARG A 26 8.04 -5.21 -5.19
CA ARG A 26 8.12 -4.11 -4.22
C ARG A 26 6.72 -3.58 -3.96
N LEU A 27 6.22 -3.77 -2.75
CA LEU A 27 4.93 -3.23 -2.34
C LEU A 27 5.14 -1.95 -1.52
N LEU A 28 4.45 -0.90 -1.89
CA LEU A 28 4.28 0.30 -1.06
C LEU A 28 2.93 0.23 -0.35
N VAL A 29 2.95 0.31 0.96
CA VAL A 29 1.73 0.42 1.79
C VAL A 29 1.64 1.85 2.30
N ILE A 30 0.59 2.57 1.94
CA ILE A 30 0.27 3.92 2.42
C ILE A 30 -0.93 3.79 3.35
N ALA A 31 -0.68 3.77 4.64
CA ALA A 31 -1.68 3.39 5.63
C ALA A 31 -1.37 3.99 7.02
N GLY A 32 -2.38 4.04 7.87
CA GLY A 32 -2.24 4.45 9.25
C GLY A 32 -2.23 5.96 9.45
N SER A 33 -2.67 6.35 10.63
CA SER A 33 -2.65 7.71 11.15
C SER A 33 -2.62 7.66 12.67
N TYR A 34 -2.56 8.82 13.32
CA TYR A 34 -2.66 8.89 14.78
C TYR A 34 -3.95 8.20 15.27
N GLY A 35 -3.84 7.28 16.20
CA GLY A 35 -4.93 6.43 16.68
C GLY A 35 -5.28 5.22 15.81
N MET A 36 -4.77 5.11 14.59
CA MET A 36 -5.06 4.00 13.65
C MET A 36 -3.79 3.30 13.13
N ALA A 37 -2.69 3.34 13.89
CA ALA A 37 -1.44 2.64 13.53
C ALA A 37 -1.63 1.13 13.39
N GLY A 38 -2.56 0.53 14.14
CA GLY A 38 -2.85 -0.90 14.07
C GLY A 38 -3.29 -1.38 12.68
N ALA A 39 -4.05 -0.57 11.94
CA ALA A 39 -4.46 -0.89 10.57
C ALA A 39 -3.25 -1.02 9.64
N CYS A 40 -2.30 -0.10 9.77
CA CYS A 40 -1.04 -0.12 9.03
C CYS A 40 -0.20 -1.36 9.38
N VAL A 41 -0.07 -1.70 10.67
CA VAL A 41 0.66 -2.88 11.14
C VAL A 41 0.05 -4.17 10.59
N LEU A 42 -1.28 -4.30 10.62
CA LEU A 42 -1.98 -5.48 10.10
C LEU A 42 -1.80 -5.64 8.59
N ALA A 43 -1.97 -4.55 7.83
CA ALA A 43 -1.77 -4.56 6.38
C ALA A 43 -0.32 -4.94 6.01
N SER A 44 0.65 -4.38 6.72
CA SER A 44 2.07 -4.67 6.52
C SER A 44 2.44 -6.13 6.81
N ARG A 45 1.95 -6.66 7.92
CA ARG A 45 2.15 -8.08 8.28
C ARG A 45 1.47 -9.03 7.30
N ALA A 46 0.29 -8.68 6.78
CA ALA A 46 -0.39 -9.45 5.76
C ALA A 46 0.45 -9.49 4.47
N ALA A 47 0.98 -8.35 4.03
CA ALA A 47 1.86 -8.27 2.86
C ALA A 47 3.10 -9.17 2.99
N LEU A 48 3.78 -9.16 4.14
CA LEU A 48 4.93 -10.03 4.38
C LEU A 48 4.54 -11.51 4.35
N ARG A 49 3.40 -11.88 4.95
CA ARG A 49 2.91 -13.27 4.97
C ARG A 49 2.50 -13.78 3.59
N THR A 50 2.08 -12.91 2.69
CA THR A 50 1.76 -13.28 1.29
C THR A 50 2.99 -13.40 0.41
N GLY A 51 4.18 -13.11 0.93
CA GLY A 51 5.45 -13.32 0.23
C GLY A 51 6.00 -12.11 -0.50
N CYS A 52 5.56 -10.91 -0.14
CA CYS A 52 6.15 -9.67 -0.63
C CYS A 52 7.67 -9.67 -0.40
N GLY A 53 8.46 -9.39 -1.44
CA GLY A 53 9.92 -9.43 -1.34
C GLY A 53 10.53 -8.17 -0.74
N TYR A 54 9.94 -7.02 -1.01
CA TYR A 54 10.36 -5.74 -0.46
C TYR A 54 9.14 -4.92 -0.06
N LEU A 55 8.98 -4.69 1.23
CA LEU A 55 7.90 -3.92 1.79
C LEU A 55 8.42 -2.53 2.19
N ASN A 56 7.86 -1.50 1.56
CA ASN A 56 7.99 -0.12 2.00
C ASN A 56 6.65 0.34 2.60
N VAL A 57 6.69 0.96 3.75
CA VAL A 57 5.48 1.44 4.43
C VAL A 57 5.59 2.94 4.64
N ALA A 58 4.71 3.68 4.00
CA ALA A 58 4.63 5.12 4.15
C ALA A 58 3.68 5.49 5.28
N VAL A 59 4.19 6.22 6.24
CA VAL A 59 3.47 6.61 7.47
C VAL A 59 3.73 8.06 7.84
N PRO A 60 2.77 8.73 8.48
CA PRO A 60 3.05 10.02 9.12
C PRO A 60 3.99 9.83 10.31
N LYS A 61 4.73 10.88 10.63
CA LYS A 61 5.80 10.89 11.66
C LYS A 61 5.32 10.37 13.02
N GLU A 62 4.08 10.66 13.39
CA GLU A 62 3.51 10.36 14.71
C GLU A 62 3.44 8.85 14.99
N ILE A 63 3.32 8.02 13.95
CA ILE A 63 3.20 6.57 14.12
C ILE A 63 4.44 5.79 13.67
N TYR A 64 5.47 6.47 13.20
CA TYR A 64 6.72 5.84 12.73
C TYR A 64 7.32 4.88 13.76
N GLY A 65 7.44 5.31 15.03
CA GLY A 65 8.01 4.48 16.10
C GLY A 65 7.21 3.20 16.35
N ILE A 66 5.87 3.28 16.27
CA ILE A 66 5.00 2.11 16.42
C ILE A 66 5.26 1.10 15.29
N LEU A 67 5.35 1.59 14.06
CA LEU A 67 5.55 0.72 12.90
C LEU A 67 6.95 0.10 12.89
N ALA A 68 7.98 0.89 13.16
CA ALA A 68 9.36 0.41 13.20
C ALA A 68 9.58 -0.73 14.21
N LEU A 69 8.88 -0.67 15.35
CA LEU A 69 8.92 -1.72 16.37
C LEU A 69 8.03 -2.93 16.03
N SER A 70 6.88 -2.68 15.38
CA SER A 70 5.89 -3.73 15.11
C SER A 70 6.17 -4.53 13.84
N VAL A 71 6.86 -3.93 12.87
CA VAL A 71 7.18 -4.55 11.56
C VAL A 71 8.63 -4.21 11.19
N PRO A 72 9.60 -4.76 11.92
CA PRO A 72 11.03 -4.43 11.72
C PRO A 72 11.57 -4.86 10.35
N GLU A 73 10.87 -5.73 9.62
CA GLU A 73 11.24 -6.16 8.29
C GLU A 73 10.90 -5.12 7.20
N ALA A 74 10.03 -4.16 7.51
CA ALA A 74 9.63 -3.14 6.56
C ALA A 74 10.59 -1.95 6.55
N VAL A 75 10.82 -1.39 5.36
CA VAL A 75 11.40 -0.06 5.21
C VAL A 75 10.29 0.96 5.41
N CYS A 76 10.56 2.03 6.16
CA CYS A 76 9.59 3.07 6.42
C CYS A 76 9.93 4.34 5.63
N THR A 77 8.94 4.87 4.92
CA THR A 77 8.95 6.23 4.35
C THR A 77 8.11 7.12 5.27
N VAL A 78 8.74 8.09 5.92
CA VAL A 78 8.03 9.09 6.71
C VAL A 78 7.65 10.25 5.80
N TYR A 79 6.37 10.65 5.81
CA TYR A 79 5.89 11.77 5.01
C TYR A 79 5.20 12.82 5.89
N GLU A 80 5.32 14.06 5.48
CA GLU A 80 4.58 15.21 6.01
C GLU A 80 3.65 15.80 4.94
N ARG A 81 4.07 15.70 3.67
CA ARG A 81 3.33 16.18 2.50
C ARG A 81 3.13 15.05 1.49
N PRO A 82 2.09 15.13 0.64
CA PRO A 82 1.85 14.12 -0.39
C PRO A 82 3.05 13.89 -1.32
N GLU A 83 3.80 14.94 -1.65
CA GLU A 83 4.96 14.89 -2.55
C GLU A 83 6.12 14.06 -1.98
N ASP A 84 6.21 13.93 -0.68
CA ASP A 84 7.23 13.11 0.00
C ASP A 84 7.07 11.60 -0.34
N LEU A 85 5.93 11.22 -0.90
CA LEU A 85 5.62 9.85 -1.35
C LEU A 85 6.13 9.55 -2.78
N ASP A 86 6.48 10.55 -3.56
CA ASP A 86 6.75 10.41 -4.99
C ASP A 86 7.81 9.36 -5.30
N ASP A 87 8.95 9.43 -4.65
CA ASP A 87 10.06 8.49 -4.84
C ASP A 87 9.66 7.04 -4.44
N ALA A 88 8.89 6.90 -3.38
CA ALA A 88 8.40 5.60 -2.93
C ALA A 88 7.38 4.99 -3.91
N ILE A 89 6.47 5.82 -4.46
CA ILE A 89 5.50 5.40 -5.48
C ILE A 89 6.23 4.99 -6.75
N ASP A 90 7.18 5.79 -7.22
CA ASP A 90 7.91 5.53 -8.46
C ASP A 90 8.70 4.21 -8.40
N LYS A 91 9.26 3.88 -7.24
CA LYS A 91 10.02 2.64 -7.00
C LYS A 91 9.16 1.41 -6.75
N ALA A 92 7.88 1.57 -6.43
CA ALA A 92 6.98 0.46 -6.15
C ALA A 92 6.55 -0.27 -7.44
N ASP A 93 6.30 -1.57 -7.33
CA ASP A 93 5.66 -2.37 -8.38
C ASP A 93 4.14 -2.40 -8.19
N ALA A 94 3.67 -2.25 -6.94
CA ALA A 94 2.26 -2.11 -6.59
C ALA A 94 2.10 -1.22 -5.34
N VAL A 95 0.92 -0.64 -5.17
CA VAL A 95 0.58 0.24 -4.03
C VAL A 95 -0.68 -0.28 -3.34
N LEU A 96 -0.65 -0.37 -2.02
CA LEU A 96 -1.84 -0.51 -1.16
C LEU A 96 -2.10 0.85 -0.50
N LEU A 97 -3.30 1.37 -0.66
CA LEU A 97 -3.70 2.69 -0.18
C LEU A 97 -4.98 2.61 0.66
N GLY A 98 -4.97 3.17 1.85
CA GLY A 98 -6.21 3.49 2.55
C GLY A 98 -6.36 3.02 3.98
N PRO A 99 -5.92 1.83 4.40
CA PRO A 99 -6.21 1.34 5.73
C PRO A 99 -5.79 2.32 6.83
N GLY A 100 -6.76 2.86 7.57
CA GLY A 100 -6.51 3.73 8.71
C GLY A 100 -5.88 5.08 8.40
N LEU A 101 -6.09 5.66 7.23
CA LEU A 101 -5.60 7.00 6.88
C LEU A 101 -6.36 8.12 7.61
N GLY A 102 -7.63 7.88 7.98
CA GLY A 102 -8.45 8.89 8.62
C GLY A 102 -8.58 10.15 7.77
N THR A 103 -8.39 11.32 8.37
CA THR A 103 -8.48 12.61 7.68
C THR A 103 -7.33 12.85 6.68
N LEU A 104 -6.19 12.16 6.84
CA LEU A 104 -5.06 12.27 5.89
C LEU A 104 -5.45 11.87 4.46
N ARG A 105 -6.47 11.02 4.31
CA ARG A 105 -6.97 10.60 2.99
C ARG A 105 -7.31 11.77 2.05
N GLU A 106 -7.75 12.90 2.60
CA GLU A 106 -8.17 14.06 1.83
C GLU A 106 -7.04 14.69 1.02
N HIS A 107 -5.81 14.55 1.50
CA HIS A 107 -4.61 15.07 0.84
C HIS A 107 -3.83 13.97 0.12
N ILE A 108 -3.70 12.81 0.74
CA ILE A 108 -2.85 11.70 0.25
C ILE A 108 -3.51 10.98 -0.93
N CYS A 109 -4.80 10.61 -0.81
CA CYS A 109 -5.45 9.80 -1.84
C CYS A 109 -5.53 10.50 -3.20
N PRO A 110 -5.93 11.80 -3.31
CA PRO A 110 -5.95 12.49 -4.59
C PRO A 110 -4.56 12.58 -5.26
N HIS A 111 -3.50 12.68 -4.45
CA HIS A 111 -2.14 12.72 -4.95
C HIS A 111 -1.74 11.36 -5.54
N VAL A 112 -1.97 10.27 -4.80
CA VAL A 112 -1.68 8.90 -5.26
C VAL A 112 -2.50 8.56 -6.50
N PHE A 113 -3.77 8.94 -6.55
CA PHE A 113 -4.62 8.70 -7.73
C PHE A 113 -4.10 9.41 -8.98
N ARG A 114 -3.58 10.63 -8.85
CA ARG A 114 -2.98 11.35 -10.00
C ARG A 114 -1.69 10.70 -10.51
N LYS A 115 -0.92 10.08 -9.62
CA LYS A 115 0.30 9.33 -9.97
C LYS A 115 0.02 8.00 -10.67
N GLY A 116 -1.14 7.47 -10.58
CA GLY A 116 -1.91 6.32 -11.05
C GLY A 116 -1.38 5.37 -12.14
N GLN A 117 -0.07 5.17 -12.29
CA GLN A 117 0.51 4.24 -13.28
C GLN A 117 0.87 2.86 -12.73
N LYS A 118 0.62 2.61 -11.45
CA LYS A 118 0.95 1.35 -10.79
C LYS A 118 -0.33 0.58 -10.43
N PRO A 119 -0.28 -0.75 -10.39
CA PRO A 119 -1.33 -1.54 -9.77
C PRO A 119 -1.65 -0.99 -8.38
N LEU A 120 -2.91 -0.64 -8.14
CA LEU A 120 -3.35 0.04 -6.93
C LEU A 120 -4.49 -0.74 -6.28
N LEU A 121 -4.24 -1.25 -5.06
CA LEU A 121 -5.27 -1.80 -4.18
C LEU A 121 -5.75 -0.69 -3.25
N ILE A 122 -7.06 -0.42 -3.26
CA ILE A 122 -7.68 0.65 -2.46
C ILE A 122 -8.61 0.01 -1.44
N ASP A 123 -8.48 0.40 -0.17
CA ASP A 123 -9.31 -0.11 0.93
C ASP A 123 -9.71 1.01 1.90
N ALA A 124 -10.75 0.78 2.67
CA ALA A 124 -11.21 1.62 3.78
C ALA A 124 -11.26 3.13 3.41
N ASP A 125 -10.45 3.97 4.06
CA ASP A 125 -10.42 5.42 3.83
C ASP A 125 -10.01 5.81 2.41
N GLY A 126 -9.25 4.96 1.73
CA GLY A 126 -8.96 5.11 0.31
C GLY A 126 -10.21 5.02 -0.56
N LEU A 127 -11.10 4.06 -0.28
CA LEU A 127 -12.41 3.93 -0.96
C LEU A 127 -13.32 5.11 -0.64
N ASN A 128 -13.34 5.57 0.61
CA ASN A 128 -14.11 6.75 1.00
C ASN A 128 -13.64 7.99 0.25
N SER A 129 -12.33 8.14 0.06
CA SER A 129 -11.77 9.24 -0.72
C SER A 129 -12.13 9.13 -2.21
N LEU A 130 -12.06 7.91 -2.77
CA LEU A 130 -12.41 7.66 -4.17
C LEU A 130 -13.88 7.98 -4.46
N ALA A 131 -14.80 7.62 -3.55
CA ALA A 131 -16.22 7.89 -3.69
C ALA A 131 -16.54 9.40 -3.75
N ASN A 132 -15.71 10.22 -3.13
CA ASN A 132 -15.85 11.68 -3.09
C ASN A 132 -14.95 12.40 -4.12
N ALA A 133 -14.13 11.66 -4.87
CA ALA A 133 -13.25 12.27 -5.87
C ALA A 133 -14.07 12.76 -7.08
N PRO A 134 -13.84 14.00 -7.57
CA PRO A 134 -14.35 14.37 -8.90
C PRO A 134 -13.81 13.37 -9.90
N ARG A 135 -14.66 12.94 -10.86
CA ARG A 135 -14.32 11.91 -11.86
C ARG A 135 -12.88 12.09 -12.31
N LEU A 136 -12.04 11.11 -12.05
CA LEU A 136 -10.68 11.06 -12.56
C LEU A 136 -10.82 10.94 -14.08
N SER A 137 -10.71 12.06 -14.77
CA SER A 137 -10.73 12.13 -16.23
C SER A 137 -9.41 11.56 -16.74
N GLY A 138 -9.40 10.31 -17.14
CA GLY A 138 -8.26 9.65 -17.79
C GLY A 138 -8.20 8.17 -17.43
N THR A 139 -8.56 7.33 -18.38
CA THR A 139 -8.17 5.92 -18.61
C THR A 139 -7.76 5.02 -17.40
N ALA A 140 -8.37 5.16 -16.25
CA ALA A 140 -8.30 4.12 -15.23
C ALA A 140 -9.32 3.03 -15.59
N THR A 141 -8.86 1.93 -16.17
CA THR A 141 -9.68 0.73 -16.34
C THR A 141 -9.78 0.04 -14.98
N TRP A 142 -10.94 0.09 -14.39
CA TRP A 142 -11.27 -0.66 -13.18
C TRP A 142 -11.67 -2.08 -13.60
N SER A 143 -10.93 -3.06 -13.17
CA SER A 143 -11.28 -4.50 -13.34
C SER A 143 -11.61 -5.11 -11.98
#